data_e3633d6c5d764f759f682346894814e1
#
_entry.id   e3633d6c5d764f759f682346894814e1
#
_cell.length_a   1.000
_cell.length_b   1.000
_cell.length_c   1.000
_cell.angle_alpha   90.00
_cell.angle_beta   90.00
_cell.angle_gamma   90.00
#
_symmetry.space_group_name_H-M   'P 1'
#
loop_
_entity.id
_entity.type
_entity.pdbx_description
1 polymer ?
#
loop_
_entity_poly.entity_id
_entity_poly.type
_entity_poly.pdbx_seq_one_letter_code
_entity_poly.pdbx_strand_id
1 'polypeptide(L)'
;MKLEREIVERLIENNSIIDSSHGRASDATVAYQSEIVDAFFMVKPFIDDVNHMFVILNKQRQMVYLNKLTQTFFKNDNLIGQRIGEAIFCAHATEEIGGCGNSESCVKCGAFNAVLNSRKFGTDKKECRITSTNNMVYDLDIWAKIIDIDNTSYTLVSITDISGEKRRKVLERLFFHDVLNTAGSLRNFLELMQESTPDEVAEFAKLSLEISNTLIDELKGQRMLGLAEDSKLVLDVTEFDSYSAFYEILNTYKNGYFREKATLELQNYGVNEVKIKTDKTLLKRILGNLTKNALEASLKGGKVTLSIEEFDSTIVFSVNNTTYIPREIQLQIFQRSFSTKGNDRGIGTYSVKLLTEKYLLGXXXXXEEFGTTFYITLPKEI
;
A
#
# COMPACT_ATOMS: atom_id res chain seq x y z
N MET A 1 -23.90 -32.70 -34.22
CA MET A 1 -23.23 -32.79 -32.91
C MET A 1 -22.08 -33.81 -32.88
N LYS A 2 -22.32 -35.15 -33.02
CA LYS A 2 -21.24 -36.16 -32.99
C LYS A 2 -20.26 -35.99 -34.16
N LEU A 3 -20.78 -35.76 -35.35
CA LEU A 3 -19.98 -35.56 -36.59
C LEU A 3 -19.19 -34.25 -36.57
N GLU A 4 -19.75 -33.21 -36.03
CA GLU A 4 -19.09 -31.89 -35.88
C GLU A 4 -17.93 -31.98 -34.89
N ARG A 5 -18.16 -32.73 -33.78
CA ARG A 5 -17.15 -32.98 -32.76
C ARG A 5 -15.97 -33.79 -33.34
N GLU A 6 -16.25 -34.80 -34.14
CA GLU A 6 -15.23 -35.66 -34.82
C GLU A 6 -14.42 -34.83 -35.84
N ILE A 7 -15.06 -33.92 -36.56
CA ILE A 7 -14.38 -33.01 -37.53
C ILE A 7 -13.49 -32.05 -36.79
N VAL A 8 -13.98 -31.43 -35.69
CA VAL A 8 -13.19 -30.50 -34.88
C VAL A 8 -12.03 -31.23 -34.21
N GLU A 9 -12.24 -32.44 -33.66
CA GLU A 9 -11.17 -33.27 -33.08
C GLU A 9 -10.08 -33.60 -34.11
N ARG A 10 -10.46 -33.96 -35.34
CA ARG A 10 -9.52 -34.22 -36.46
C ARG A 10 -8.77 -32.95 -36.88
N LEU A 11 -9.44 -31.79 -36.83
CA LEU A 11 -8.78 -30.50 -37.12
C LEU A 11 -7.79 -30.13 -36.01
N ILE A 12 -8.09 -30.48 -34.77
CA ILE A 12 -7.20 -30.28 -33.62
C ILE A 12 -6.01 -31.26 -33.66
N GLU A 13 -6.24 -32.51 -34.03
CA GLU A 13 -5.18 -33.54 -34.17
C GLU A 13 -4.25 -33.33 -35.38
N ASN A 14 -4.82 -32.91 -36.49
CA ASN A 14 -4.05 -32.84 -37.77
C ASN A 14 -3.37 -31.50 -38.03
N ASN A 15 -3.49 -30.56 -37.12
CA ASN A 15 -2.82 -29.28 -37.38
C ASN A 15 -2.33 -28.64 -36.09
N SER A 16 -1.15 -28.40 -36.09
CA SER A 16 -0.54 -27.11 -35.88
C SER A 16 -1.54 -25.92 -35.79
N ILE A 17 -2.61 -26.05 -34.95
CA ILE A 17 -3.41 -24.93 -34.51
C ILE A 17 -2.63 -24.16 -33.40
N ILE A 18 -1.36 -24.43 -33.30
CA ILE A 18 -0.41 -23.58 -32.58
C ILE A 18 0.06 -22.57 -33.61
N ASP A 19 -0.20 -21.29 -33.36
CA ASP A 19 0.50 -20.26 -34.10
C ASP A 19 2.01 -20.52 -33.91
N SER A 20 2.61 -21.12 -34.91
CA SER A 20 3.99 -21.59 -34.83
C SER A 20 5.00 -20.48 -34.64
N SER A 21 4.58 -19.25 -34.86
CA SER A 21 5.46 -18.08 -34.66
C SER A 21 5.61 -17.68 -33.21
N HIS A 22 4.62 -17.96 -32.36
CA HIS A 22 4.59 -17.40 -30.97
C HIS A 22 4.10 -18.38 -29.88
N GLY A 23 3.90 -19.65 -30.19
CA GLY A 23 3.50 -20.68 -29.25
C GLY A 23 2.11 -20.45 -28.64
N ARG A 24 1.15 -19.97 -29.45
CA ARG A 24 -0.24 -19.73 -29.05
C ARG A 24 -1.18 -20.67 -29.83
N ALA A 25 -2.28 -21.06 -29.20
CA ALA A 25 -3.40 -21.69 -29.89
C ALA A 25 -4.24 -20.63 -30.61
N SER A 26 -4.90 -21.03 -31.70
CA SER A 26 -5.79 -20.14 -32.46
C SER A 26 -7.02 -19.76 -31.60
N ASP A 27 -7.65 -18.63 -31.92
CA ASP A 27 -8.87 -18.19 -31.25
C ASP A 27 -10.00 -19.24 -31.34
N ALA A 28 -10.12 -19.92 -32.47
CA ALA A 28 -11.11 -21.01 -32.63
C ALA A 28 -10.83 -22.18 -31.68
N THR A 29 -9.55 -22.55 -31.47
CA THR A 29 -9.14 -23.59 -30.53
C THR A 29 -9.45 -23.15 -29.10
N VAL A 30 -9.13 -21.93 -28.75
CA VAL A 30 -9.38 -21.38 -27.41
C VAL A 30 -10.87 -21.35 -27.11
N ALA A 31 -11.68 -20.89 -28.07
CA ALA A 31 -13.15 -20.85 -27.92
C ALA A 31 -13.72 -22.25 -27.70
N TYR A 32 -13.31 -23.22 -28.49
CA TYR A 32 -13.73 -24.61 -28.33
C TYR A 32 -13.34 -25.19 -26.97
N GLN A 33 -12.10 -24.95 -26.54
CA GLN A 33 -11.61 -25.39 -25.22
C GLN A 33 -12.39 -24.71 -24.07
N SER A 34 -12.76 -23.45 -24.23
CA SER A 34 -13.56 -22.72 -23.24
C SER A 34 -14.96 -23.33 -23.12
N GLU A 35 -15.59 -23.70 -24.24
CA GLU A 35 -16.90 -24.37 -24.24
C GLU A 35 -16.85 -25.74 -23.53
N ILE A 36 -15.80 -26.52 -23.78
CA ILE A 36 -15.61 -27.83 -23.10
C ILE A 36 -15.47 -27.62 -21.59
N VAL A 37 -14.64 -26.68 -21.16
CA VAL A 37 -14.39 -26.41 -19.76
C VAL A 37 -15.69 -25.92 -19.09
N ASP A 38 -16.42 -25.00 -19.72
CA ASP A 38 -17.71 -24.50 -19.20
C ASP A 38 -18.75 -25.63 -19.06
N ALA A 39 -18.83 -26.53 -20.06
CA ALA A 39 -19.77 -27.65 -20.03
C ALA A 39 -19.41 -28.68 -18.91
N PHE A 40 -18.12 -28.88 -18.65
CA PHE A 40 -17.64 -29.82 -17.63
C PHE A 40 -17.85 -29.27 -16.21
N PHE A 41 -17.82 -27.94 -16.03
CA PHE A 41 -17.90 -27.30 -14.72
C PHE A 41 -19.33 -27.10 -14.25
N MET A 42 -20.01 -28.21 -13.90
CA MET A 42 -21.34 -28.18 -13.26
C MET A 42 -21.34 -27.44 -11.91
N VAL A 43 -20.13 -27.25 -11.31
CA VAL A 43 -19.94 -26.52 -10.05
C VAL A 43 -19.62 -25.03 -10.24
N LYS A 44 -19.76 -24.51 -11.47
CA LYS A 44 -19.46 -23.10 -11.79
C LYS A 44 -20.10 -22.11 -10.81
N PRO A 45 -21.38 -22.23 -10.42
CA PRO A 45 -21.97 -21.28 -9.46
C PRO A 45 -21.21 -21.26 -8.11
N PHE A 46 -20.73 -22.39 -7.66
CA PHE A 46 -19.95 -22.45 -6.41
C PHE A 46 -18.58 -21.81 -6.56
N ILE A 47 -17.92 -22.00 -7.71
CA ILE A 47 -16.58 -21.44 -7.97
C ILE A 47 -16.68 -19.93 -8.17
N ASP A 48 -17.77 -19.43 -8.69
CA ASP A 48 -18.00 -17.98 -8.84
C ASP A 48 -18.24 -17.28 -7.50
N ASP A 49 -18.76 -18.00 -6.50
CA ASP A 49 -19.01 -17.46 -5.16
C ASP A 49 -17.80 -17.62 -4.20
N VAL A 50 -16.77 -18.38 -4.60
CA VAL A 50 -15.57 -18.55 -3.76
C VAL A 50 -14.72 -17.28 -3.79
N ASN A 51 -14.28 -16.83 -2.62
CA ASN A 51 -13.44 -15.64 -2.46
C ASN A 51 -11.96 -15.92 -2.79
N HIS A 52 -11.73 -16.59 -3.93
CA HIS A 52 -10.41 -16.86 -4.52
C HIS A 52 -10.48 -16.70 -6.03
N MET A 53 -9.44 -16.15 -6.60
CA MET A 53 -9.32 -16.01 -8.05
C MET A 53 -8.86 -17.34 -8.66
N PHE A 54 -9.60 -17.82 -9.67
CA PHE A 54 -9.28 -19.06 -10.39
C PHE A 54 -9.27 -18.81 -11.88
N VAL A 55 -8.24 -19.36 -12.55
CA VAL A 55 -8.20 -19.45 -14.01
C VAL A 55 -7.83 -20.89 -14.42
N ILE A 56 -8.32 -21.33 -15.58
CA ILE A 56 -7.89 -22.56 -16.22
C ILE A 56 -7.14 -22.18 -17.50
N LEU A 57 -5.94 -22.72 -17.63
CA LEU A 57 -5.04 -22.46 -18.78
C LEU A 57 -4.94 -23.70 -19.64
N ASN A 58 -4.93 -23.49 -20.96
CA ASN A 58 -4.62 -24.53 -21.93
C ASN A 58 -3.11 -24.82 -21.96
N LYS A 59 -2.70 -25.75 -22.83
CA LYS A 59 -1.29 -26.11 -23.02
C LYS A 59 -0.41 -24.94 -23.45
N GLN A 60 -0.96 -23.92 -24.12
CA GLN A 60 -0.26 -22.72 -24.54
C GLN A 60 -0.29 -21.59 -23.50
N ARG A 61 -0.79 -21.88 -22.29
CA ARG A 61 -0.91 -20.96 -21.13
C ARG A 61 -1.93 -19.86 -21.34
N GLN A 62 -2.85 -20.02 -22.32
CA GLN A 62 -3.94 -19.07 -22.57
C GLN A 62 -5.13 -19.43 -21.67
N MET A 63 -5.82 -18.45 -21.13
CA MET A 63 -6.99 -18.62 -20.29
C MET A 63 -8.15 -19.15 -21.13
N VAL A 64 -8.74 -20.27 -20.71
CA VAL A 64 -9.94 -20.88 -21.30
C VAL A 64 -11.13 -20.80 -20.34
N TYR A 65 -10.86 -20.47 -19.07
CA TYR A 65 -11.88 -20.25 -18.03
C TYR A 65 -11.31 -19.33 -16.97
N LEU A 66 -12.18 -18.49 -16.40
CA LEU A 66 -11.88 -17.67 -15.22
C LEU A 66 -13.19 -17.44 -14.45
N ASN A 67 -13.10 -17.38 -13.12
CA ASN A 67 -14.26 -17.10 -12.30
C ASN A 67 -14.55 -15.60 -12.20
N LYS A 68 -15.71 -15.24 -11.70
CA LYS A 68 -16.20 -13.87 -11.60
C LYS A 68 -15.25 -12.94 -10.83
N LEU A 69 -14.66 -13.41 -9.73
CA LEU A 69 -13.70 -12.62 -8.96
C LEU A 69 -12.44 -12.29 -9.77
N THR A 70 -11.93 -13.24 -10.57
CA THR A 70 -10.79 -13.03 -11.46
C THR A 70 -11.11 -11.98 -12.52
N GLN A 71 -12.31 -12.03 -13.11
CA GLN A 71 -12.74 -11.05 -14.10
C GLN A 71 -12.76 -9.64 -13.50
N THR A 72 -13.31 -9.51 -12.31
CA THR A 72 -13.37 -8.23 -11.58
C THR A 72 -11.96 -7.70 -11.26
N PHE A 73 -11.04 -8.58 -10.87
CA PHE A 73 -9.66 -8.22 -10.51
C PHE A 73 -8.88 -7.69 -11.72
N PHE A 74 -8.97 -8.35 -12.86
CA PHE A 74 -8.22 -7.96 -14.07
C PHE A 74 -8.82 -6.73 -14.77
N LYS A 75 -10.08 -6.37 -14.51
CA LYS A 75 -10.74 -5.17 -15.07
C LYS A 75 -10.69 -5.10 -16.60
N ASN A 76 -10.84 -6.24 -17.26
CA ASN A 76 -10.78 -6.36 -18.71
C ASN A 76 -11.89 -7.34 -19.14
N ASP A 77 -12.63 -6.99 -20.19
CA ASP A 77 -13.75 -7.79 -20.65
C ASP A 77 -13.36 -8.95 -21.58
N ASN A 78 -12.18 -8.89 -22.19
CA ASN A 78 -11.75 -9.89 -23.17
C ASN A 78 -10.52 -10.66 -22.64
N LEU A 79 -10.75 -11.54 -21.65
CA LEU A 79 -9.68 -12.27 -20.97
C LEU A 79 -9.43 -13.66 -21.55
N ILE A 80 -10.43 -14.29 -22.15
CA ILE A 80 -10.29 -15.63 -22.78
C ILE A 80 -9.27 -15.53 -23.95
N GLY A 81 -8.32 -16.44 -23.99
CA GLY A 81 -7.23 -16.44 -24.95
C GLY A 81 -6.00 -15.64 -24.55
N GLN A 82 -6.12 -14.75 -23.55
CA GLN A 82 -4.95 -14.05 -22.99
C GLN A 82 -4.19 -14.96 -22.01
N ARG A 83 -2.93 -14.64 -21.80
CA ARG A 83 -2.13 -15.21 -20.71
C ARG A 83 -2.20 -14.30 -19.48
N ILE A 84 -1.96 -14.85 -18.29
CA ILE A 84 -2.10 -14.13 -16.99
C ILE A 84 -1.37 -12.77 -17.01
N GLY A 85 -0.12 -12.74 -17.50
CA GLY A 85 0.66 -11.49 -17.53
C GLY A 85 0.09 -10.44 -18.48
N GLU A 86 -0.57 -10.87 -19.57
CA GLU A 86 -1.24 -9.96 -20.50
C GLU A 86 -2.47 -9.34 -19.84
N ALA A 87 -3.27 -10.16 -19.16
CA ALA A 87 -4.48 -9.75 -18.44
C ALA A 87 -4.20 -8.72 -17.34
N ILE A 88 -3.03 -8.81 -16.67
CA ILE A 88 -2.61 -7.90 -15.59
C ILE A 88 -1.72 -6.75 -16.13
N PHE A 89 -1.57 -6.64 -17.45
CA PHE A 89 -0.75 -5.61 -18.09
C PHE A 89 0.71 -5.63 -17.61
N CYS A 90 1.28 -6.83 -17.40
CA CYS A 90 2.67 -6.99 -16.99
C CYS A 90 3.60 -6.29 -17.97
N ALA A 91 4.51 -5.45 -17.48
CA ALA A 91 5.45 -4.71 -18.32
C ALA A 91 6.28 -5.66 -19.24
N HIS A 92 6.64 -6.83 -18.71
CA HIS A 92 7.39 -7.84 -19.46
C HIS A 92 6.57 -8.60 -20.51
N ALA A 93 5.24 -8.49 -20.49
CA ALA A 93 4.38 -9.17 -21.47
C ALA A 93 4.44 -8.52 -22.86
N THR A 94 4.92 -7.29 -22.94
CA THR A 94 5.04 -6.52 -24.20
C THR A 94 6.47 -6.45 -24.75
N GLU A 95 7.44 -7.03 -24.04
CA GLU A 95 8.86 -7.00 -24.47
C GLU A 95 9.13 -7.89 -25.68
N GLU A 96 8.38 -8.98 -25.84
CA GLU A 96 8.55 -9.96 -26.91
C GLU A 96 7.23 -10.21 -27.64
N ILE A 97 7.31 -10.43 -28.94
CA ILE A 97 6.15 -10.67 -29.84
C ILE A 97 5.27 -11.84 -29.33
N GLY A 98 5.87 -12.85 -28.70
CA GLY A 98 5.15 -14.00 -28.14
C GLY A 98 4.34 -13.69 -26.89
N GLY A 99 4.47 -12.48 -26.31
CA GLY A 99 3.72 -12.09 -25.12
C GLY A 99 4.24 -12.71 -23.83
N CYS A 100 3.37 -12.79 -22.83
CA CYS A 100 3.72 -13.29 -21.48
C CYS A 100 4.36 -14.70 -21.53
N GLY A 101 5.52 -14.85 -20.87
CA GLY A 101 6.26 -16.09 -20.78
C GLY A 101 7.34 -16.27 -21.86
N ASN A 102 7.60 -15.22 -22.66
CA ASN A 102 8.63 -15.28 -23.71
C ASN A 102 9.80 -14.30 -23.47
N SER A 103 9.64 -13.30 -22.62
CA SER A 103 10.70 -12.39 -22.24
C SER A 103 11.76 -13.09 -21.36
N GLU A 104 13.01 -12.64 -21.43
CA GLU A 104 14.09 -13.07 -20.52
C GLU A 104 13.71 -12.92 -19.05
N SER A 105 12.98 -11.85 -18.70
CA SER A 105 12.49 -11.60 -17.34
C SER A 105 11.54 -12.70 -16.84
N CYS A 106 10.83 -13.39 -17.74
CA CYS A 106 9.89 -14.46 -17.39
C CYS A 106 10.60 -15.69 -16.80
N VAL A 107 11.89 -15.90 -17.05
CA VAL A 107 12.67 -17.00 -16.46
C VAL A 107 12.64 -16.95 -14.92
N LYS A 108 12.58 -15.73 -14.36
CA LYS A 108 12.52 -15.51 -12.90
C LYS A 108 11.07 -15.32 -12.37
N CYS A 109 10.09 -15.29 -13.26
CA CYS A 109 8.69 -15.03 -12.89
C CYS A 109 8.09 -16.22 -12.14
N GLY A 110 7.60 -15.98 -10.91
CA GLY A 110 6.97 -17.03 -10.09
C GLY A 110 5.73 -17.63 -10.75
N ALA A 111 4.87 -16.81 -11.36
CA ALA A 111 3.66 -17.30 -12.02
C ALA A 111 3.99 -18.22 -13.20
N PHE A 112 4.92 -17.81 -14.06
CA PHE A 112 5.39 -18.63 -15.20
C PHE A 112 5.97 -19.96 -14.71
N ASN A 113 6.84 -19.90 -13.69
CA ASN A 113 7.50 -21.10 -13.14
C ASN A 113 6.51 -22.04 -12.45
N ALA A 114 5.53 -21.53 -11.71
CA ALA A 114 4.49 -22.36 -11.06
C ALA A 114 3.72 -23.17 -12.13
N VAL A 115 3.31 -22.51 -13.22
CA VAL A 115 2.58 -23.19 -14.32
C VAL A 115 3.46 -24.23 -15.00
N LEU A 116 4.73 -23.93 -15.31
CA LEU A 116 5.63 -24.90 -15.93
C LEU A 116 5.93 -26.10 -15.02
N ASN A 117 6.21 -25.83 -13.74
CA ASN A 117 6.55 -26.86 -12.77
C ASN A 117 5.35 -27.78 -12.49
N SER A 118 4.13 -27.22 -12.45
CA SER A 118 2.93 -28.06 -12.25
C SER A 118 2.79 -29.11 -13.35
N ARG A 119 3.22 -28.83 -14.57
CA ARG A 119 3.22 -29.80 -15.68
C ARG A 119 4.22 -30.93 -15.49
N LYS A 120 5.32 -30.67 -14.79
CA LYS A 120 6.37 -31.69 -14.54
C LYS A 120 6.07 -32.51 -13.28
N PHE A 121 5.52 -31.86 -12.24
CA PHE A 121 5.41 -32.42 -10.89
C PHE A 121 3.95 -32.57 -10.42
N GLY A 122 2.97 -32.26 -11.27
CA GLY A 122 1.54 -32.32 -10.96
C GLY A 122 1.00 -31.04 -10.31
N THR A 123 1.80 -30.37 -9.47
CA THR A 123 1.44 -29.13 -8.80
C THR A 123 2.69 -28.32 -8.43
N ASP A 124 2.56 -27.00 -8.33
CA ASP A 124 3.60 -26.12 -7.78
C ASP A 124 2.97 -24.86 -7.21
N LYS A 125 3.70 -24.19 -6.31
CA LYS A 125 3.28 -22.95 -5.67
C LYS A 125 4.45 -21.97 -5.61
N LYS A 126 4.25 -20.74 -6.08
CA LYS A 126 5.28 -19.69 -6.11
C LYS A 126 4.67 -18.31 -5.84
N GLU A 127 5.40 -17.50 -5.13
CA GLU A 127 5.12 -16.07 -5.08
C GLU A 127 5.65 -15.40 -6.36
N CYS A 128 4.94 -14.38 -6.81
CA CYS A 128 5.28 -13.64 -8.02
C CYS A 128 5.05 -12.13 -7.80
N ARG A 129 6.07 -11.32 -8.07
CA ARG A 129 5.93 -9.87 -8.13
C ARG A 129 5.79 -9.45 -9.59
N ILE A 130 4.72 -8.74 -9.90
CA ILE A 130 4.43 -8.25 -11.26
C ILE A 130 4.34 -6.72 -11.21
N THR A 131 5.13 -6.05 -12.03
CA THR A 131 5.00 -4.62 -12.29
C THR A 131 4.20 -4.44 -13.57
N SER A 132 3.11 -3.73 -13.49
CA SER A 132 2.24 -3.43 -14.63
C SER A 132 2.74 -2.21 -15.41
N THR A 133 2.38 -2.09 -16.67
CA THR A 133 2.70 -0.95 -17.53
C THR A 133 2.21 0.39 -17.00
N ASN A 134 1.22 0.40 -16.11
CA ASN A 134 0.74 1.61 -15.43
C ASN A 134 1.41 1.83 -14.06
N ASN A 135 2.56 1.20 -13.83
CA ASN A 135 3.36 1.28 -12.59
C ASN A 135 2.67 0.73 -11.32
N MET A 136 1.58 -0.01 -11.48
CA MET A 136 1.01 -0.76 -10.35
C MET A 136 1.87 -2.00 -10.08
N VAL A 137 2.11 -2.29 -8.81
CA VAL A 137 2.89 -3.47 -8.40
C VAL A 137 1.96 -4.43 -7.65
N TYR A 138 1.93 -5.67 -8.13
CA TYR A 138 1.16 -6.76 -7.52
C TYR A 138 2.12 -7.79 -6.97
N ASP A 139 1.93 -8.19 -5.71
CA ASP A 139 2.53 -9.37 -5.12
C ASP A 139 1.46 -10.46 -5.09
N LEU A 140 1.64 -11.50 -5.88
CA LEU A 140 0.67 -12.58 -6.04
C LEU A 140 1.23 -13.90 -5.51
N ASP A 141 0.40 -14.67 -4.83
CA ASP A 141 0.68 -16.07 -4.47
C ASP A 141 -0.04 -16.93 -5.52
N ILE A 142 0.73 -17.69 -6.29
CA ILE A 142 0.25 -18.47 -7.43
C ILE A 142 0.39 -19.95 -7.10
N TRP A 143 -0.73 -20.66 -7.05
CA TRP A 143 -0.76 -22.13 -6.96
C TRP A 143 -1.28 -22.69 -8.27
N ALA A 144 -0.57 -23.65 -8.85
CA ALA A 144 -0.90 -24.26 -10.14
C ALA A 144 -0.97 -25.78 -9.99
N LYS A 145 -1.95 -26.39 -10.62
CA LYS A 145 -2.17 -27.86 -10.60
C LYS A 145 -2.67 -28.33 -11.97
N ILE A 146 -2.16 -29.48 -12.43
CA ILE A 146 -2.66 -30.14 -13.64
C ILE A 146 -4.02 -30.79 -13.32
N ILE A 147 -4.96 -30.61 -14.21
CA ILE A 147 -6.27 -31.25 -14.21
C ILE A 147 -6.58 -31.77 -15.62
N ASP A 148 -7.29 -32.88 -15.70
CA ASP A 148 -7.73 -33.46 -16.97
C ASP A 148 -9.25 -33.25 -17.13
N ILE A 149 -9.65 -32.65 -18.25
CA ILE A 149 -11.05 -32.44 -18.62
C ILE A 149 -11.23 -32.98 -20.02
N ASP A 150 -12.14 -33.92 -20.20
CA ASP A 150 -12.45 -34.58 -21.46
C ASP A 150 -11.18 -35.08 -22.20
N ASN A 151 -10.31 -35.81 -21.46
CA ASN A 151 -9.02 -36.37 -21.94
C ASN A 151 -7.99 -35.32 -22.42
N THR A 152 -8.22 -34.05 -22.11
CA THR A 152 -7.26 -32.96 -22.40
C THR A 152 -6.72 -32.38 -21.07
N SER A 153 -5.38 -32.23 -21.00
CA SER A 153 -4.73 -31.67 -19.81
C SER A 153 -4.75 -30.15 -19.83
N TYR A 154 -5.21 -29.57 -18.74
CA TYR A 154 -5.26 -28.14 -18.46
C TYR A 154 -4.47 -27.85 -17.19
N THR A 155 -4.17 -26.56 -16.96
CA THR A 155 -3.59 -26.10 -15.69
C THR A 155 -4.60 -25.23 -14.95
N LEU A 156 -5.09 -25.71 -13.81
CA LEU A 156 -5.87 -24.92 -12.87
C LEU A 156 -4.89 -24.03 -12.09
N VAL A 157 -5.15 -22.73 -12.06
CA VAL A 157 -4.32 -21.76 -11.32
C VAL A 157 -5.20 -20.99 -10.35
N SER A 158 -4.82 -21.00 -9.06
CA SER A 158 -5.37 -20.11 -8.04
C SER A 158 -4.43 -18.95 -7.87
N ILE A 159 -4.99 -17.74 -7.81
CA ILE A 159 -4.25 -16.49 -7.66
C ILE A 159 -4.75 -15.79 -6.39
N THR A 160 -3.84 -15.46 -5.48
CA THR A 160 -4.16 -14.68 -4.28
C THR A 160 -3.31 -13.41 -4.29
N ASP A 161 -3.96 -12.24 -4.20
CA ASP A 161 -3.23 -10.97 -4.04
C ASP A 161 -2.76 -10.84 -2.59
N ILE A 162 -1.45 -10.97 -2.38
CA ILE A 162 -0.78 -10.85 -1.07
C ILE A 162 -0.07 -9.50 -0.92
N SER A 163 -0.34 -8.54 -1.82
CA SER A 163 0.33 -7.23 -1.80
C SER A 163 0.11 -6.50 -0.46
N GLY A 164 -1.12 -6.53 0.03
CA GLY A 164 -1.47 -5.93 1.33
C GLY A 164 -0.73 -6.59 2.49
N GLU A 165 -0.71 -7.91 2.53
CA GLU A 165 -0.01 -8.68 3.57
C GLU A 165 1.50 -8.44 3.55
N LYS A 166 2.11 -8.44 2.36
CA LYS A 166 3.55 -8.17 2.22
C LYS A 166 3.89 -6.75 2.66
N ARG A 167 3.11 -5.76 2.22
CA ARG A 167 3.31 -4.37 2.67
C ARG A 167 3.23 -4.25 4.19
N ARG A 168 2.23 -4.91 4.81
CA ARG A 168 2.08 -4.93 6.26
C ARG A 168 3.30 -5.55 6.96
N LYS A 169 3.78 -6.69 6.49
CA LYS A 169 4.97 -7.38 7.06
C LYS A 169 6.24 -6.52 6.95
N VAL A 170 6.44 -5.82 5.84
CA VAL A 170 7.58 -4.91 5.67
C VAL A 170 7.50 -3.77 6.70
N LEU A 171 6.33 -3.13 6.83
CA LEU A 171 6.13 -2.04 7.78
C LEU A 171 6.32 -2.50 9.22
N GLU A 172 5.82 -3.67 9.56
CA GLU A 172 5.99 -4.28 10.88
C GLU A 172 7.49 -4.48 11.20
N ARG A 173 8.25 -5.00 10.25
CA ARG A 173 9.71 -5.19 10.39
C ARG A 173 10.42 -3.85 10.59
N LEU A 174 10.11 -2.84 9.77
CA LEU A 174 10.69 -1.50 9.86
C LEU A 174 10.37 -0.86 11.22
N PHE A 175 9.13 -0.96 11.66
CA PHE A 175 8.70 -0.46 12.97
C PHE A 175 9.51 -1.10 14.12
N PHE A 176 9.63 -2.43 14.12
CA PHE A 176 10.42 -3.11 15.17
C PHE A 176 11.90 -2.72 15.13
N HIS A 177 12.45 -2.52 13.95
CA HIS A 177 13.83 -2.02 13.80
C HIS A 177 13.98 -0.64 14.47
N ASP A 178 13.07 0.29 14.22
CA ASP A 178 13.14 1.64 14.80
C ASP A 178 12.92 1.63 16.32
N VAL A 179 11.96 0.83 16.79
CA VAL A 179 11.73 0.61 18.22
C VAL A 179 13.01 0.08 18.91
N LEU A 180 13.66 -0.93 18.31
CA LEU A 180 14.88 -1.51 18.88
C LEU A 180 16.05 -0.52 18.88
N ASN A 181 16.19 0.30 17.84
CA ASN A 181 17.23 1.33 17.78
C ASN A 181 17.01 2.41 18.85
N THR A 182 15.77 2.87 19.02
CA THR A 182 15.41 3.87 20.03
C THR A 182 15.63 3.31 21.44
N ALA A 183 15.22 2.06 21.68
CA ALA A 183 15.44 1.36 22.96
C ALA A 183 16.93 1.14 23.22
N GLY A 184 17.71 0.85 22.16
CA GLY A 184 19.16 0.73 22.25
C GLY A 184 19.83 2.03 22.66
N SER A 185 19.39 3.15 22.08
CA SER A 185 19.88 4.49 22.46
C SER A 185 19.56 4.80 23.93
N LEU A 186 18.34 4.48 24.37
CA LEU A 186 17.95 4.64 25.76
C LEU A 186 18.87 3.83 26.68
N ARG A 187 19.09 2.54 26.35
CA ARG A 187 19.99 1.67 27.10
C ARG A 187 21.41 2.26 27.20
N ASN A 188 21.94 2.76 26.08
CA ASN A 188 23.28 3.34 26.05
C ASN A 188 23.41 4.53 27.01
N PHE A 189 22.43 5.44 27.07
CA PHE A 189 22.45 6.55 28.02
C PHE A 189 22.37 6.06 29.46
N LEU A 190 21.55 5.04 29.74
CA LEU A 190 21.48 4.44 31.09
C LEU A 190 22.80 3.77 31.48
N GLU A 191 23.50 3.14 30.55
CA GLU A 191 24.84 2.55 30.79
C GLU A 191 25.87 3.66 31.07
N LEU A 192 25.86 4.75 30.28
CA LEU A 192 26.76 5.89 30.49
C LEU A 192 26.56 6.52 31.88
N MET A 193 25.34 6.61 32.39
CA MET A 193 25.08 7.14 33.74
C MET A 193 25.83 6.41 34.86
N GLN A 194 26.14 5.12 34.66
CA GLN A 194 26.81 4.31 35.70
C GLN A 194 28.25 4.77 35.97
N GLU A 195 28.89 5.42 34.97
CA GLU A 195 30.28 5.85 35.03
C GLU A 195 30.44 7.38 35.01
N SER A 196 29.32 8.12 35.09
CA SER A 196 29.26 9.57 34.88
C SER A 196 29.25 10.35 36.23
N THR A 197 29.63 11.61 36.14
CA THR A 197 29.54 12.56 37.27
C THR A 197 28.07 12.92 37.55
N PRO A 198 27.72 13.40 38.75
CA PRO A 198 26.33 13.76 39.08
C PRO A 198 25.69 14.75 38.11
N ASP A 199 26.43 15.71 37.58
CA ASP A 199 25.91 16.68 36.60
C ASP A 199 25.58 16.02 35.26
N GLU A 200 26.47 15.13 34.79
CA GLU A 200 26.26 14.34 33.57
C GLU A 200 25.09 13.37 33.72
N VAL A 201 24.92 12.76 34.90
CA VAL A 201 23.78 11.88 35.20
C VAL A 201 22.46 12.64 35.02
N ALA A 202 22.39 13.89 35.51
CA ALA A 202 21.17 14.71 35.34
C ALA A 202 20.85 14.99 33.87
N GLU A 203 21.89 15.25 33.05
CA GLU A 203 21.73 15.47 31.60
C GLU A 203 21.28 14.18 30.89
N PHE A 204 21.96 13.06 31.15
CA PHE A 204 21.60 11.77 30.52
C PHE A 204 20.22 11.28 30.96
N ALA A 205 19.81 11.54 32.20
CA ALA A 205 18.46 11.22 32.69
C ALA A 205 17.40 11.97 31.89
N LYS A 206 17.64 13.27 31.63
CA LYS A 206 16.73 14.08 30.82
C LYS A 206 16.63 13.54 29.39
N LEU A 207 17.77 13.23 28.75
CA LEU A 207 17.79 12.66 27.39
C LEU A 207 17.10 11.30 27.35
N SER A 208 17.34 10.47 28.37
CA SER A 208 16.70 9.15 28.48
C SER A 208 15.17 9.26 28.56
N LEU A 209 14.68 10.24 29.33
CA LEU A 209 13.24 10.50 29.44
C LEU A 209 12.65 10.95 28.10
N GLU A 210 13.34 11.84 27.37
CA GLU A 210 12.91 12.30 26.05
C GLU A 210 12.84 11.12 25.05
N ILE A 211 13.85 10.26 25.03
CA ILE A 211 13.91 9.06 24.19
C ILE A 211 12.77 8.09 24.57
N SER A 212 12.56 7.86 25.87
CA SER A 212 11.48 7.01 26.38
C SER A 212 10.09 7.50 25.92
N ASN A 213 9.85 8.81 26.04
CA ASN A 213 8.59 9.41 25.59
C ASN A 213 8.41 9.26 24.07
N THR A 214 9.48 9.45 23.29
CA THR A 214 9.45 9.25 21.85
C THR A 214 9.06 7.80 21.51
N LEU A 215 9.68 6.84 22.19
CA LEU A 215 9.39 5.42 21.99
C LEU A 215 7.91 5.09 22.31
N ILE A 216 7.41 5.60 23.42
CA ILE A 216 6.00 5.41 23.81
C ILE A 216 5.05 5.99 22.76
N ASP A 217 5.36 7.17 22.22
CA ASP A 217 4.54 7.83 21.20
C ASP A 217 4.57 7.05 19.88
N GLU A 218 5.72 6.49 19.49
CA GLU A 218 5.84 5.62 18.31
C GLU A 218 4.98 4.35 18.48
N LEU A 219 5.07 3.69 19.63
CA LEU A 219 4.29 2.48 19.95
C LEU A 219 2.78 2.77 19.91
N LYS A 220 2.34 3.85 20.56
CA LYS A 220 0.93 4.28 20.54
C LYS A 220 0.46 4.58 19.12
N GLY A 221 1.33 5.21 18.34
CA GLY A 221 1.06 5.57 16.96
C GLY A 221 0.85 4.37 16.07
N GLN A 222 1.72 3.40 16.17
CA GLN A 222 1.61 2.18 15.36
C GLN A 222 0.37 1.37 15.74
N ARG A 223 0.08 1.27 17.04
CA ARG A 223 -1.15 0.60 17.51
C ARG A 223 -2.41 1.28 16.94
N MET A 224 -2.46 2.61 17.01
CA MET A 224 -3.58 3.41 16.48
C MET A 224 -3.74 3.20 14.97
N LEU A 225 -2.63 3.22 14.23
CA LEU A 225 -2.65 2.99 12.77
C LEU A 225 -3.19 1.60 12.44
N GLY A 226 -2.75 0.56 13.15
CA GLY A 226 -3.26 -0.80 12.98
C GLY A 226 -4.77 -0.88 13.20
N LEU A 227 -5.28 -0.27 14.28
CA LEU A 227 -6.72 -0.21 14.56
C LEU A 227 -7.47 0.54 13.44
N ALA A 228 -6.88 1.63 12.93
CA ALA A 228 -7.49 2.42 11.85
C ALA A 228 -7.54 1.64 10.52
N GLU A 229 -6.49 0.92 10.18
CA GLU A 229 -6.46 0.08 8.97
C GLU A 229 -7.49 -1.04 9.04
N ASP A 230 -7.62 -1.69 10.18
CA ASP A 230 -8.61 -2.76 10.44
C ASP A 230 -10.04 -2.24 10.60
N SER A 231 -10.27 -0.94 10.54
CA SER A 231 -11.59 -0.30 10.78
C SER A 231 -12.12 -0.57 12.21
N LYS A 232 -11.21 -0.77 13.17
CA LYS A 232 -11.53 -1.03 14.59
C LYS A 232 -11.28 0.17 15.50
N LEU A 233 -10.79 1.28 14.94
CA LEU A 233 -10.53 2.49 15.73
C LEU A 233 -11.86 3.13 16.14
N VAL A 234 -12.05 3.33 17.44
CA VAL A 234 -13.23 3.97 18.02
C VAL A 234 -12.86 5.42 18.36
N LEU A 235 -13.69 6.37 17.94
CA LEU A 235 -13.47 7.79 18.18
C LEU A 235 -13.93 8.20 19.57
N ASP A 236 -13.15 9.05 20.23
CA ASP A 236 -13.51 9.74 21.47
C ASP A 236 -13.86 11.21 21.14
N VAL A 237 -15.09 11.43 20.69
CA VAL A 237 -15.53 12.74 20.18
C VAL A 237 -15.89 13.65 21.36
N THR A 238 -15.18 14.79 21.46
CA THR A 238 -15.40 15.82 22.49
C THR A 238 -15.39 17.21 21.86
N GLU A 239 -16.06 18.16 22.50
CA GLU A 239 -16.02 19.57 22.08
C GLU A 239 -14.87 20.30 22.82
N PHE A 240 -14.05 21.02 22.09
CA PHE A 240 -12.91 21.77 22.64
C PHE A 240 -12.55 22.95 21.75
N ASP A 241 -11.76 23.88 22.28
CA ASP A 241 -11.17 24.96 21.47
C ASP A 241 -10.07 24.40 20.56
N SER A 242 -10.24 24.58 19.25
CA SER A 242 -9.32 24.06 18.23
C SER A 242 -7.87 24.54 18.42
N TYR A 243 -7.66 25.74 18.94
CA TYR A 243 -6.32 26.26 19.26
C TYR A 243 -5.60 25.42 20.33
N SER A 244 -6.36 24.77 21.23
CA SER A 244 -5.76 23.96 22.30
C SER A 244 -4.86 22.84 21.74
N ALA A 245 -5.23 22.25 20.60
CA ALA A 245 -4.43 21.22 19.96
C ALA A 245 -3.05 21.76 19.52
N PHE A 246 -3.02 22.94 18.90
CA PHE A 246 -1.76 23.57 18.49
C PHE A 246 -0.94 24.09 19.67
N TYR A 247 -1.58 24.63 20.73
CA TYR A 247 -0.87 25.05 21.95
C TYR A 247 -0.11 23.88 22.61
N GLU A 248 -0.71 22.72 22.65
CA GLU A 248 -0.06 21.51 23.19
C GLU A 248 1.13 21.08 22.32
N ILE A 249 1.00 21.19 20.99
CA ILE A 249 2.08 20.90 20.03
C ILE A 249 3.22 21.92 20.18
N LEU A 250 2.90 23.22 20.25
CA LEU A 250 3.88 24.27 20.50
C LEU A 250 4.71 23.98 21.75
N ASN A 251 4.03 23.66 22.85
CA ASN A 251 4.70 23.36 24.13
C ASN A 251 5.61 22.13 24.04
N THR A 252 5.24 21.13 23.24
CA THR A 252 6.03 19.92 23.03
C THR A 252 7.35 20.25 22.30
N TYR A 253 7.30 21.08 21.25
CA TYR A 253 8.47 21.35 20.40
C TYR A 253 9.26 22.61 20.76
N LYS A 254 8.72 23.51 21.59
CA LYS A 254 9.33 24.79 21.94
C LYS A 254 10.67 24.66 22.70
N ASN A 255 10.82 23.60 23.49
CA ASN A 255 11.96 23.38 24.37
C ASN A 255 12.85 22.19 23.97
N GLY A 256 12.59 21.55 22.82
CA GLY A 256 13.30 20.37 22.36
C GLY A 256 14.37 20.62 21.30
N TYR A 257 14.91 19.54 20.78
CA TYR A 257 15.96 19.48 19.74
C TYR A 257 15.74 20.43 18.56
N PHE A 258 14.48 20.65 18.16
CA PHE A 258 14.15 21.47 17.00
C PHE A 258 14.31 22.97 17.20
N ARG A 259 14.45 23.46 18.44
CA ARG A 259 14.60 24.89 18.77
C ARG A 259 15.79 25.55 18.04
N GLU A 260 16.89 24.82 17.90
CA GLU A 260 18.09 25.32 17.21
C GLU A 260 17.97 25.24 15.69
N LYS A 261 17.00 24.47 15.18
CA LYS A 261 16.84 24.22 13.75
C LYS A 261 15.84 25.20 13.11
N ALA A 262 14.68 25.38 13.71
CA ALA A 262 13.62 26.22 13.13
C ALA A 262 12.75 26.86 14.21
N THR A 263 12.23 28.05 13.89
CA THR A 263 11.25 28.75 14.73
C THR A 263 9.85 28.21 14.45
N LEU A 264 9.11 27.88 15.51
CA LEU A 264 7.73 27.41 15.41
C LEU A 264 6.79 28.51 15.91
N GLU A 265 5.88 28.97 15.04
CA GLU A 265 4.93 30.05 15.33
C GLU A 265 3.49 29.64 15.05
N LEU A 266 2.58 30.08 15.90
CA LEU A 266 1.13 29.95 15.67
C LEU A 266 0.59 31.31 15.26
N GLN A 267 0.00 31.38 14.07
CA GLN A 267 -0.71 32.56 13.60
C GLN A 267 -2.14 32.52 14.13
N ASN A 268 -2.55 33.64 14.71
CA ASN A 268 -3.86 33.79 15.31
C ASN A 268 -4.74 34.64 14.40
N TYR A 269 -5.57 34.00 13.59
CA TYR A 269 -6.44 34.70 12.63
C TYR A 269 -7.79 35.11 13.22
N GLY A 270 -8.00 34.88 14.51
CA GLY A 270 -9.23 35.25 15.19
C GLY A 270 -9.01 35.61 16.65
N VAL A 271 -9.81 36.51 17.14
CA VAL A 271 -9.78 36.96 18.55
C VAL A 271 -10.61 35.99 19.43
N ASN A 272 -11.46 35.19 18.81
CA ASN A 272 -12.44 34.35 19.50
C ASN A 272 -12.03 32.86 19.50
N GLU A 273 -12.49 32.15 20.53
CA GLU A 273 -12.42 30.69 20.64
C GLU A 273 -13.11 30.05 19.45
N VAL A 274 -12.43 29.13 18.78
CA VAL A 274 -12.95 28.37 17.62
C VAL A 274 -13.25 26.93 18.08
N LYS A 275 -14.51 26.64 18.34
CA LYS A 275 -14.93 25.33 18.83
C LYS A 275 -15.00 24.29 17.72
N ILE A 276 -14.52 23.09 18.03
CA ILE A 276 -14.63 21.91 17.16
C ILE A 276 -15.09 20.72 18.03
N LYS A 277 -15.96 19.88 17.48
CA LYS A 277 -16.41 18.65 18.10
C LYS A 277 -15.87 17.45 17.32
N THR A 278 -14.78 16.88 17.80
CA THR A 278 -14.02 15.82 17.10
C THR A 278 -13.18 15.04 18.12
N ASP A 279 -12.39 14.07 17.65
CA ASP A 279 -11.43 13.35 18.51
C ASP A 279 -10.14 14.18 18.64
N LYS A 280 -9.95 14.76 19.83
CA LYS A 280 -8.79 15.62 20.15
C LYS A 280 -7.47 14.86 20.04
N THR A 281 -7.43 13.59 20.43
CA THR A 281 -6.22 12.76 20.37
C THR A 281 -5.78 12.51 18.92
N LEU A 282 -6.73 12.17 18.06
CA LEU A 282 -6.46 11.99 16.63
C LEU A 282 -6.03 13.31 15.98
N LEU A 283 -6.72 14.40 16.25
CA LEU A 283 -6.37 15.71 15.70
C LEU A 283 -4.94 16.11 16.10
N LYS A 284 -4.59 15.99 17.37
CA LYS A 284 -3.23 16.27 17.87
C LYS A 284 -2.19 15.41 17.17
N ARG A 285 -2.49 14.13 16.96
CA ARG A 285 -1.57 13.23 16.26
C ARG A 285 -1.36 13.64 14.80
N ILE A 286 -2.43 13.99 14.10
CA ILE A 286 -2.39 14.47 12.71
C ILE A 286 -1.50 15.73 12.63
N LEU A 287 -1.83 16.75 13.43
CA LEU A 287 -1.13 18.02 13.44
C LEU A 287 0.31 17.89 13.94
N GLY A 288 0.54 17.03 14.94
CA GLY A 288 1.89 16.73 15.46
C GLY A 288 2.79 16.08 14.42
N ASN A 289 2.27 15.12 13.67
CA ASN A 289 3.01 14.48 12.57
C ASN A 289 3.40 15.49 11.49
N LEU A 290 2.47 16.37 11.10
CA LEU A 290 2.73 17.41 10.10
C LEU A 290 3.76 18.41 10.62
N THR A 291 3.61 18.85 11.87
CA THR A 291 4.55 19.81 12.51
C THR A 291 5.95 19.22 12.62
N LYS A 292 6.06 17.97 13.06
CA LYS A 292 7.34 17.25 13.12
C LYS A 292 8.00 17.16 11.74
N ASN A 293 7.23 16.78 10.72
CA ASN A 293 7.74 16.71 9.34
C ASN A 293 8.23 18.07 8.84
N ALA A 294 7.47 19.12 9.11
CA ALA A 294 7.83 20.49 8.73
C ALA A 294 9.14 20.95 9.42
N LEU A 295 9.27 20.68 10.73
CA LEU A 295 10.50 21.01 11.49
C LEU A 295 11.70 20.20 10.98
N GLU A 296 11.52 18.91 10.73
CA GLU A 296 12.58 18.03 10.18
C GLU A 296 13.06 18.47 8.79
N ALA A 297 12.14 18.96 7.95
CA ALA A 297 12.44 19.42 6.59
C ALA A 297 13.05 20.83 6.57
N SER A 298 12.85 21.63 7.61
CA SER A 298 13.34 23.00 7.66
C SER A 298 14.86 23.08 7.72
N LEU A 299 15.43 24.07 7.04
CA LEU A 299 16.85 24.43 7.15
C LEU A 299 17.10 25.16 8.46
N LYS A 300 18.37 25.25 8.87
CA LYS A 300 18.77 25.99 10.08
C LYS A 300 18.35 27.46 9.97
N GLY A 301 17.63 27.94 10.96
CA GLY A 301 17.03 29.27 10.95
C GLY A 301 15.72 29.39 10.20
N GLY A 302 15.17 28.25 9.75
CA GLY A 302 13.89 28.22 9.05
C GLY A 302 12.70 28.53 9.96
N LYS A 303 11.55 28.68 9.34
CA LYS A 303 10.29 29.00 10.03
C LYS A 303 9.24 27.95 9.70
N VAL A 304 8.53 27.49 10.72
CA VAL A 304 7.33 26.65 10.59
C VAL A 304 6.16 27.44 11.17
N THR A 305 5.12 27.60 10.37
CA THR A 305 3.93 28.37 10.73
C THR A 305 2.72 27.46 10.84
N LEU A 306 2.04 27.53 11.98
CA LEU A 306 0.76 26.85 12.23
C LEU A 306 -0.35 27.89 12.10
N SER A 307 -1.48 27.56 11.47
CA SER A 307 -2.62 28.47 11.43
C SER A 307 -3.96 27.72 11.46
N ILE A 308 -4.99 28.44 11.89
CA ILE A 308 -6.38 27.94 11.93
C ILE A 308 -7.23 28.99 11.22
N GLU A 309 -8.05 28.54 10.28
CA GLU A 309 -9.05 29.39 9.61
C GLU A 309 -10.42 28.76 9.80
N GLU A 310 -11.36 29.57 10.27
CA GLU A 310 -12.75 29.14 10.50
C GLU A 310 -13.63 29.55 9.31
N PHE A 311 -14.42 28.61 8.84
CA PHE A 311 -15.48 28.80 7.85
C PHE A 311 -16.84 28.39 8.44
N ASP A 312 -17.92 28.65 7.73
CA ASP A 312 -19.27 28.39 8.25
C ASP A 312 -19.46 26.96 8.78
N SER A 313 -19.05 25.97 8.02
CA SER A 313 -19.25 24.53 8.36
C SER A 313 -17.96 23.77 8.62
N THR A 314 -16.80 24.40 8.38
CA THR A 314 -15.50 23.71 8.45
C THR A 314 -14.44 24.56 9.17
N ILE A 315 -13.41 23.87 9.63
CA ILE A 315 -12.19 24.48 10.17
C ILE A 315 -11.02 23.94 9.35
N VAL A 316 -10.13 24.84 8.93
CA VAL A 316 -8.91 24.49 8.18
C VAL A 316 -7.71 24.72 9.10
N PHE A 317 -6.98 23.64 9.36
CA PHE A 317 -5.68 23.67 10.04
C PHE A 317 -4.60 23.64 8.98
N SER A 318 -3.60 24.52 9.10
CA SER A 318 -2.46 24.49 8.19
C SER A 318 -1.14 24.42 8.93
N VAL A 319 -0.18 23.72 8.28
CA VAL A 319 1.22 23.64 8.71
C VAL A 319 2.08 23.98 7.51
N ASN A 320 2.77 25.11 7.59
CA ASN A 320 3.64 25.62 6.52
C ASN A 320 5.10 25.57 6.95
N ASN A 321 5.98 25.24 6.02
CA ASN A 321 7.42 25.46 6.15
C ASN A 321 7.99 25.96 4.81
N THR A 322 9.13 26.63 4.85
CA THR A 322 9.72 27.32 3.69
C THR A 322 10.39 26.39 2.67
N THR A 323 10.47 25.08 2.95
CA THR A 323 11.11 24.10 2.07
C THR A 323 10.11 23.56 1.05
N TYR A 324 10.52 23.41 -0.21
CA TYR A 324 9.69 22.87 -1.29
C TYR A 324 9.84 21.35 -1.39
N ILE A 325 8.74 20.69 -1.73
CA ILE A 325 8.72 19.25 -2.01
C ILE A 325 8.65 19.04 -3.53
N PRO A 326 9.62 18.36 -4.15
CA PRO A 326 9.56 18.09 -5.61
C PRO A 326 8.26 17.43 -6.03
N ARG A 327 7.76 17.77 -7.21
CA ARG A 327 6.47 17.27 -7.73
C ARG A 327 6.37 15.73 -7.73
N GLU A 328 7.46 15.06 -8.06
CA GLU A 328 7.53 13.59 -8.06
C GLU A 328 7.26 12.99 -6.67
N ILE A 329 7.72 13.68 -5.63
CA ILE A 329 7.52 13.29 -4.22
C ILE A 329 6.08 13.60 -3.79
N GLN A 330 5.53 14.75 -4.19
CA GLN A 330 4.15 15.14 -3.86
C GLN A 330 3.13 14.09 -4.33
N LEU A 331 3.35 13.49 -5.51
CA LEU A 331 2.47 12.49 -6.09
C LEU A 331 2.45 11.18 -5.27
N GLN A 332 3.45 10.98 -4.41
CA GLN A 332 3.63 9.76 -3.65
C GLN A 332 3.58 9.95 -2.13
N ILE A 333 3.67 11.18 -1.64
CA ILE A 333 3.88 11.48 -0.22
C ILE A 333 2.81 10.89 0.72
N PHE A 334 1.61 10.66 0.20
CA PHE A 334 0.51 10.05 0.96
C PHE A 334 0.40 8.53 0.75
N GLN A 335 1.27 7.95 -0.08
CA GLN A 335 1.28 6.50 -0.27
C GLN A 335 1.89 5.81 0.94
N ARG A 336 1.33 4.67 1.29
CA ARG A 336 1.84 3.84 2.38
C ARG A 336 3.28 3.39 2.06
N SER A 337 4.16 3.54 3.03
CA SER A 337 5.60 3.17 2.94
C SER A 337 6.45 4.09 2.06
N PHE A 338 5.94 5.23 1.62
CA PHE A 338 6.75 6.19 0.86
C PHE A 338 7.49 7.12 1.83
N SER A 339 8.80 7.26 1.67
CA SER A 339 9.64 8.16 2.48
C SER A 339 10.85 8.64 1.67
N THR A 340 11.20 9.92 1.84
CA THR A 340 12.43 10.50 1.32
C THR A 340 13.57 10.45 2.34
N LYS A 341 13.29 10.00 3.56
CA LYS A 341 14.24 10.00 4.69
C LYS A 341 14.89 8.62 4.94
N GLY A 342 14.79 7.72 3.97
CA GLY A 342 15.32 6.34 4.04
C GLY A 342 14.21 5.29 3.95
N ASN A 343 14.63 4.05 3.71
CA ASN A 343 13.70 2.93 3.51
C ASN A 343 12.89 2.56 4.77
N ASP A 344 13.27 3.12 5.92
CA ASP A 344 12.73 2.74 7.23
C ASP A 344 11.68 3.71 7.78
N ARG A 345 11.25 4.71 6.99
CA ARG A 345 10.24 5.71 7.36
C ARG A 345 9.20 5.83 6.25
N GLY A 346 8.02 6.35 6.52
CA GLY A 346 6.99 6.54 5.49
C GLY A 346 5.57 6.26 5.95
N ILE A 347 5.35 6.27 7.24
CA ILE A 347 4.03 6.03 7.84
C ILE A 347 3.35 7.36 8.23
N GLY A 348 4.12 8.41 8.48
CA GLY A 348 3.63 9.69 9.02
C GLY A 348 2.56 10.34 8.15
N THR A 349 2.87 10.64 6.91
CA THR A 349 1.93 11.31 5.98
C THR A 349 0.78 10.40 5.54
N TYR A 350 1.04 9.10 5.40
CA TYR A 350 -0.01 8.10 5.16
C TYR A 350 -1.01 8.06 6.33
N SER A 351 -0.52 8.02 7.59
CA SER A 351 -1.41 8.02 8.76
C SER A 351 -2.21 9.34 8.85
N VAL A 352 -1.61 10.48 8.53
CA VAL A 352 -2.32 11.76 8.45
C VAL A 352 -3.51 11.64 7.51
N LYS A 353 -3.27 11.18 6.27
CA LYS A 353 -4.34 11.03 5.27
C LYS A 353 -5.43 10.06 5.74
N LEU A 354 -5.04 8.86 6.20
CA LEU A 354 -5.99 7.84 6.65
C LEU A 354 -6.87 8.34 7.81
N LEU A 355 -6.26 8.94 8.83
CA LEU A 355 -6.99 9.43 10.01
C LEU A 355 -7.89 10.61 9.65
N THR A 356 -7.41 11.54 8.82
CA THR A 356 -8.19 12.71 8.40
C THR A 356 -9.41 12.30 7.57
N GLU A 357 -9.20 11.51 6.51
CA GLU A 357 -10.26 11.22 5.52
C GLU A 357 -11.25 10.18 6.03
N LYS A 358 -10.76 9.11 6.65
CA LYS A 358 -11.62 7.97 7.05
C LYS A 358 -12.28 8.19 8.41
N TYR A 359 -11.61 8.89 9.33
CA TYR A 359 -12.08 8.99 10.73
C TYR A 359 -12.58 10.39 11.09
N LEU A 360 -11.88 11.44 10.69
CA LEU A 360 -12.32 12.82 10.99
C LEU A 360 -13.14 13.44 9.84
N LEU A 361 -13.47 12.67 8.82
CA LEU A 361 -14.34 13.04 7.68
C LEU A 361 -13.87 14.32 6.97
N GLY A 362 -12.56 14.54 6.94
CA GLY A 362 -11.92 15.74 6.37
C GLY A 362 -11.12 15.48 5.09
N UNK A 363 -10.26 16.49 4.62
CA UNK A 363 -9.43 16.41 3.45
C UNK A 363 -8.03 16.78 3.79
N UNK A 364 -6.99 16.23 3.12
CA UNK A 364 -5.67 16.65 3.20
C UNK A 364 -5.22 17.15 1.92
N UNK A 365 -4.58 18.34 1.77
CA UNK A 365 -4.07 18.89 0.60
C UNK A 365 -2.66 19.29 0.87
N UNK A 366 -1.78 19.34 -0.05
CA UNK A 366 -0.51 19.93 -0.02
C UNK A 366 -0.46 20.97 -1.07
N UNK A 367 -0.15 22.10 -0.82
CA UNK A 367 0.03 23.19 -1.72
C UNK A 367 1.42 23.66 -1.56
N GLU A 368 1.88 24.43 -2.66
CA GLU A 368 3.22 25.02 -2.69
C GLU A 368 3.19 26.51 -2.99
N GLU A 369 2.60 27.24 -2.14
CA GLU A 369 2.66 28.69 -2.16
C GLU A 369 3.56 29.14 -1.00
N PHE A 370 4.72 29.71 -1.29
CA PHE A 370 5.73 30.12 -0.29
C PHE A 370 6.27 28.97 0.56
N GLY A 371 6.76 27.90 -0.11
CA GLY A 371 7.23 26.67 0.53
C GLY A 371 6.20 25.56 0.46
N THR A 372 6.16 24.69 1.44
CA THR A 372 5.17 23.58 1.50
C THR A 372 4.15 23.86 2.59
N THR A 373 2.89 23.80 2.24
CA THR A 373 1.78 23.89 3.21
C THR A 373 0.92 22.62 3.14
N PHE A 374 0.72 22.00 4.29
CA PHE A 374 -0.28 20.94 4.45
C PHE A 374 -1.54 21.56 5.06
N TYR A 375 -2.66 21.29 4.44
CA TYR A 375 -3.99 21.72 4.90
C TYR A 375 -4.80 20.52 5.35
N ILE A 376 -5.39 20.63 6.52
CA ILE A 376 -6.35 19.66 7.09
C ILE A 376 -7.68 20.40 7.25
N THR A 377 -8.65 20.08 6.42
CA THR A 377 -10.01 20.64 6.49
C THR A 377 -10.91 19.65 7.20
N LEU A 378 -11.53 20.05 8.28
CA LEU A 378 -12.44 19.20 9.08
C LEU A 378 -13.81 19.85 9.19
N PRO A 379 -14.90 19.05 9.24
CA PRO A 379 -16.20 19.61 9.67
C PRO A 379 -16.10 20.07 11.12
N LYS A 380 -16.90 21.08 11.50
CA LYS A 380 -16.93 21.57 12.89
C LYS A 380 -17.44 20.51 13.88
N GLU A 381 -18.22 19.54 13.40
CA GLU A 381 -18.77 18.44 14.18
C GLU A 381 -18.79 17.15 13.34
N ILE A 382 -18.31 16.03 13.94
CA ILE A 382 -18.35 14.69 13.35
C ILE A 382 -19.17 13.75 14.22
#